data_157c92cd4ce1706a4e9ea848d5d59486
#
_entry.id   157c92cd4ce1706a4e9ea848d5d59486
#
_cell.length_a   1.000
_cell.length_b   1.000
_cell.length_c   1.000
_cell.angle_alpha   90.00
_cell.angle_beta   90.00
_cell.angle_gamma   90.00
#
_symmetry.space_group_name_H-M   'P 1'
#
loop_
_entity.id
_entity.type
_entity.pdbx_description
1 polymer ?
#
loop_
_entity_poly.entity_id
_entity_poly.type
_entity_poly.pdbx_seq_one_letter_code
_entity_poly.pdbx_strand_id
1 'polypeptide(L)'
;MSVLEEAGELRRLWGGFWASRVLLTANNYRIFDYLIKPQSANTIAKKLKTNLRATEILLDALTGIGLLKKNKGRYANAPIAAKFLVRGSAYYHGDILRHADSLWQNWSELDKAIKTGKPIRKAHDHEAFIMGMHNIASLKVKSVIKALGLRGAKTALDLGGGPGTYSIEMAKKGIDVTLFDRPETVKIARRVVKKEGIKNINFIEGDFLHDNIGKGYDLIFASQILHSLSEKDNLYLLKKCKRALNKRGRMVIQEFHLLKDRAHPPQGALFSVNMLINTDGGRSYSTDEMK
;
A
#
# COMPACT_ATOMS: atom_id res chain seq x y z
N MET A 1 27.07 -21.34 10.62
CA MET A 1 26.45 -21.85 9.37
C MET A 1 27.50 -22.48 8.51
N SER A 2 27.18 -23.55 7.80
CA SER A 2 28.08 -24.11 6.77
C SER A 2 28.07 -23.25 5.52
N VAL A 3 29.10 -23.36 4.68
CA VAL A 3 29.17 -22.65 3.37
C VAL A 3 27.94 -22.93 2.50
N LEU A 4 27.37 -24.15 2.58
CA LEU A 4 26.16 -24.51 1.85
C LEU A 4 24.92 -23.79 2.36
N GLU A 5 24.79 -23.59 3.67
CA GLU A 5 23.68 -22.83 4.27
C GLU A 5 23.77 -21.35 3.89
N GLU A 6 24.97 -20.76 3.98
CA GLU A 6 25.20 -19.37 3.56
C GLU A 6 24.91 -19.14 2.08
N ALA A 7 25.35 -20.05 1.21
CA ALA A 7 25.04 -20.03 -0.23
C ALA A 7 23.54 -20.19 -0.48
N GLY A 8 22.85 -20.99 0.34
CA GLY A 8 21.40 -21.15 0.30
C GLY A 8 20.64 -19.86 0.66
N GLU A 9 21.13 -19.10 1.65
CA GLU A 9 20.56 -17.81 2.02
C GLU A 9 20.75 -16.77 0.91
N LEU A 10 21.95 -16.68 0.36
CA LEU A 10 22.23 -15.80 -0.78
C LEU A 10 21.33 -16.14 -1.98
N ARG A 11 21.13 -17.44 -2.26
CA ARG A 11 20.21 -17.90 -3.32
C ARG A 11 18.77 -17.46 -3.08
N ARG A 12 18.29 -17.47 -1.84
CA ARG A 12 16.95 -16.97 -1.50
C ARG A 12 16.81 -15.48 -1.78
N LEU A 13 17.85 -14.69 -1.53
CA LEU A 13 17.83 -13.24 -1.82
C LEU A 13 17.74 -12.95 -3.32
N TRP A 14 18.65 -13.50 -4.13
CA TRP A 14 18.62 -13.20 -5.57
C TRP A 14 17.49 -13.92 -6.31
N GLY A 15 17.06 -15.09 -5.84
CA GLY A 15 15.95 -15.85 -6.45
C GLY A 15 14.57 -15.42 -6.02
N GLY A 16 14.43 -14.56 -5.00
CA GLY A 16 13.15 -14.14 -4.41
C GLY A 16 12.19 -13.49 -5.40
N PHE A 17 12.70 -12.89 -6.48
CA PHE A 17 11.87 -12.26 -7.51
C PHE A 17 11.02 -13.25 -8.31
N TRP A 18 11.38 -14.54 -8.40
CA TRP A 18 10.61 -15.53 -9.16
C TRP A 18 9.21 -15.72 -8.57
N ALA A 19 9.13 -15.93 -7.27
CA ALA A 19 7.85 -16.09 -6.58
C ALA A 19 6.98 -14.84 -6.71
N SER A 20 7.59 -13.66 -6.54
CA SER A 20 6.91 -12.37 -6.71
C SER A 20 6.38 -12.23 -8.14
N ARG A 21 7.17 -12.51 -9.17
CA ARG A 21 6.75 -12.37 -10.57
C ARG A 21 5.62 -13.34 -10.94
N VAL A 22 5.68 -14.58 -10.46
CA VAL A 22 4.62 -15.59 -10.63
C VAL A 22 3.31 -15.10 -10.02
N LEU A 23 3.33 -14.59 -8.78
CA LEU A 23 2.16 -14.06 -8.11
C LEU A 23 1.57 -12.83 -8.85
N LEU A 24 2.39 -11.87 -9.24
CA LEU A 24 1.96 -10.66 -9.94
C LEU A 24 1.33 -11.02 -11.30
N THR A 25 1.96 -11.93 -12.05
CA THR A 25 1.42 -12.43 -13.32
C THR A 25 0.06 -13.10 -13.13
N ALA A 26 -0.07 -13.96 -12.12
CA ALA A 26 -1.34 -14.63 -11.82
C ALA A 26 -2.45 -13.63 -11.45
N ASN A 27 -2.10 -12.58 -10.69
CA ASN A 27 -3.02 -11.50 -10.34
C ASN A 27 -3.46 -10.69 -11.57
N ASN A 28 -2.55 -10.39 -12.50
CA ASN A 28 -2.84 -9.68 -13.75
C ASN A 28 -3.85 -10.45 -14.61
N TYR A 29 -3.70 -11.77 -14.71
CA TYR A 29 -4.66 -12.65 -15.39
C TYR A 29 -5.91 -12.96 -14.56
N ARG A 30 -5.99 -12.50 -13.29
CA ARG A 30 -7.10 -12.79 -12.37
C ARG A 30 -7.35 -14.29 -12.18
N ILE A 31 -6.30 -15.09 -12.16
CA ILE A 31 -6.38 -16.56 -12.11
C ILE A 31 -7.21 -17.02 -10.91
N PHE A 32 -7.06 -16.36 -9.76
CA PHE A 32 -7.72 -16.74 -8.52
C PHE A 32 -9.25 -16.62 -8.58
N ASP A 33 -9.80 -15.70 -9.37
CA ASP A 33 -11.25 -15.57 -9.57
C ASP A 33 -11.86 -16.78 -10.28
N TYR A 34 -11.07 -17.45 -11.13
CA TYR A 34 -11.51 -18.65 -11.87
C TYR A 34 -11.34 -19.95 -11.07
N LEU A 35 -10.59 -19.93 -9.96
CA LEU A 35 -10.23 -21.11 -9.17
C LEU A 35 -10.98 -21.20 -7.83
N ILE A 36 -12.12 -20.52 -7.71
CA ILE A 36 -13.05 -20.68 -6.56
C ILE A 36 -13.55 -22.12 -6.48
N LYS A 37 -13.79 -22.74 -7.64
CA LYS A 37 -14.08 -24.19 -7.77
C LYS A 37 -12.93 -24.86 -8.54
N PRO A 38 -12.63 -26.14 -8.27
CA PRO A 38 -11.54 -26.85 -8.95
C PRO A 38 -11.69 -26.86 -10.47
N GLN A 39 -10.66 -26.43 -11.22
CA GLN A 39 -10.62 -26.36 -12.67
C GLN A 39 -9.36 -27.03 -13.22
N SER A 40 -9.43 -27.54 -14.48
CA SER A 40 -8.23 -28.00 -15.19
C SER A 40 -7.44 -26.84 -15.80
N ALA A 41 -6.15 -27.05 -16.05
CA ALA A 41 -5.31 -26.07 -16.77
C ALA A 41 -5.89 -25.70 -18.15
N ASN A 42 -6.46 -26.69 -18.86
CA ASN A 42 -7.10 -26.47 -20.17
C ASN A 42 -8.29 -25.52 -20.04
N THR A 43 -9.14 -25.69 -19.02
CA THR A 43 -10.26 -24.77 -18.77
C THR A 43 -9.79 -23.35 -18.52
N ILE A 44 -8.74 -23.17 -17.71
CA ILE A 44 -8.17 -21.84 -17.39
C ILE A 44 -7.54 -21.25 -18.64
N ALA A 45 -6.72 -22.00 -19.38
CA ALA A 45 -6.06 -21.53 -20.61
C ALA A 45 -7.08 -21.03 -21.64
N LYS A 46 -8.18 -21.78 -21.86
CA LYS A 46 -9.26 -21.35 -22.77
C LYS A 46 -9.93 -20.05 -22.30
N LYS A 47 -10.25 -19.92 -21.00
CA LYS A 47 -10.86 -18.72 -20.43
C LYS A 47 -9.97 -17.49 -20.54
N LEU A 48 -8.68 -17.65 -20.33
CA LEU A 48 -7.69 -16.57 -20.34
C LEU A 48 -7.10 -16.31 -21.73
N LYS A 49 -7.42 -17.17 -22.73
CA LYS A 49 -6.84 -17.14 -24.08
C LYS A 49 -5.31 -17.23 -24.04
N THR A 50 -4.78 -18.12 -23.21
CA THR A 50 -3.34 -18.33 -23.00
C THR A 50 -2.92 -19.71 -23.52
N ASN A 51 -1.63 -19.90 -23.71
CA ASN A 51 -1.06 -21.19 -24.08
C ASN A 51 -1.26 -22.23 -22.97
N LEU A 52 -1.76 -23.41 -23.28
CA LEU A 52 -2.06 -24.47 -22.30
C LEU A 52 -0.83 -24.87 -21.48
N ARG A 53 0.29 -25.18 -22.14
CA ARG A 53 1.55 -25.58 -21.49
C ARG A 53 2.04 -24.49 -20.53
N ALA A 54 2.06 -23.23 -20.98
CA ALA A 54 2.50 -22.10 -20.15
C ALA A 54 1.56 -21.87 -18.95
N THR A 55 0.25 -22.02 -19.15
CA THR A 55 -0.74 -21.90 -18.08
C THR A 55 -0.55 -23.01 -17.04
N GLU A 56 -0.34 -24.25 -17.47
CA GLU A 56 -0.12 -25.38 -16.56
C GLU A 56 1.14 -25.16 -15.72
N ILE A 57 2.25 -24.76 -16.32
CA ILE A 57 3.50 -24.42 -15.61
C ILE A 57 3.27 -23.31 -14.58
N LEU A 58 2.51 -22.27 -14.93
CA LEU A 58 2.19 -21.17 -13.99
C LEU A 58 1.33 -21.68 -12.81
N LEU A 59 0.33 -22.51 -13.07
CA LEU A 59 -0.54 -23.10 -12.04
C LEU A 59 0.25 -24.05 -11.12
N ASP A 60 1.19 -24.81 -11.66
CA ASP A 60 2.07 -25.68 -10.89
C ASP A 60 3.02 -24.86 -10.01
N ALA A 61 3.60 -23.78 -10.55
CA ALA A 61 4.42 -22.86 -9.76
C ALA A 61 3.63 -22.23 -8.61
N LEU A 62 2.40 -21.76 -8.86
CA LEU A 62 1.49 -21.24 -7.84
C LEU A 62 1.14 -22.29 -6.77
N THR A 63 1.04 -23.56 -7.18
CA THR A 63 0.84 -24.68 -6.24
C THR A 63 2.09 -24.89 -5.39
N GLY A 64 3.28 -24.88 -6.00
CA GLY A 64 4.55 -25.02 -5.32
C GLY A 64 4.81 -23.95 -4.27
N ILE A 65 4.37 -22.70 -4.50
CA ILE A 65 4.49 -21.62 -3.52
C ILE A 65 3.27 -21.51 -2.57
N GLY A 66 2.37 -22.50 -2.58
CA GLY A 66 1.28 -22.62 -1.60
C GLY A 66 0.05 -21.74 -1.86
N LEU A 67 -0.08 -21.13 -3.04
CA LEU A 67 -1.23 -20.30 -3.40
C LEU A 67 -2.38 -21.11 -4.00
N LEU A 68 -2.08 -22.24 -4.60
CA LEU A 68 -3.08 -23.18 -5.14
C LEU A 68 -2.92 -24.56 -4.50
N LYS A 69 -3.96 -25.38 -4.66
CA LYS A 69 -3.97 -26.81 -4.39
C LYS A 69 -4.21 -27.56 -5.70
N LYS A 70 -3.46 -28.62 -5.95
CA LYS A 70 -3.63 -29.51 -7.12
C LYS A 70 -4.11 -30.89 -6.65
N ASN A 71 -5.22 -31.36 -7.21
CA ASN A 71 -5.73 -32.70 -6.97
C ASN A 71 -6.30 -33.29 -8.26
N LYS A 72 -5.86 -34.50 -8.64
CA LYS A 72 -6.28 -35.21 -9.87
C LYS A 72 -6.30 -34.29 -11.12
N GLY A 73 -5.23 -33.51 -11.33
CA GLY A 73 -5.08 -32.59 -12.47
C GLY A 73 -5.95 -31.35 -12.43
N ARG A 74 -6.65 -31.08 -11.34
CA ARG A 74 -7.46 -29.89 -11.12
C ARG A 74 -6.82 -28.98 -10.08
N TYR A 75 -6.91 -27.67 -10.29
CA TYR A 75 -6.38 -26.61 -9.44
C TYR A 75 -7.51 -25.86 -8.76
N ALA A 76 -7.32 -25.50 -7.50
CA ALA A 76 -8.23 -24.65 -6.74
C ALA A 76 -7.41 -23.72 -5.84
N ASN A 77 -7.99 -22.60 -5.41
CA ASN A 77 -7.37 -21.69 -4.48
C ASN A 77 -7.01 -22.39 -3.16
N ALA A 78 -5.80 -22.17 -2.67
CA ALA A 78 -5.47 -22.43 -1.29
C ALA A 78 -6.19 -21.41 -0.37
N PRO A 79 -6.34 -21.67 0.94
CA PRO A 79 -7.06 -20.78 1.86
C PRO A 79 -6.57 -19.33 1.83
N ILE A 80 -5.26 -19.11 1.74
CA ILE A 80 -4.67 -17.78 1.63
C ILE A 80 -5.09 -17.06 0.34
N ALA A 81 -5.06 -17.74 -0.80
CA ALA A 81 -5.47 -17.17 -2.07
C ALA A 81 -6.98 -16.89 -2.10
N ALA A 82 -7.80 -17.82 -1.60
CA ALA A 82 -9.25 -17.62 -1.49
C ALA A 82 -9.59 -16.39 -0.63
N LYS A 83 -8.84 -16.15 0.44
CA LYS A 83 -9.05 -15.04 1.36
C LYS A 83 -8.58 -13.71 0.80
N PHE A 84 -7.39 -13.66 0.19
CA PHE A 84 -6.74 -12.38 -0.15
C PHE A 84 -6.71 -12.05 -1.65
N LEU A 85 -6.92 -13.03 -2.54
CA LEU A 85 -6.68 -12.84 -3.98
C LEU A 85 -7.93 -12.99 -4.85
N VAL A 86 -9.05 -13.39 -4.28
CA VAL A 86 -10.35 -13.47 -4.98
C VAL A 86 -11.08 -12.14 -4.83
N ARG A 87 -11.54 -11.58 -5.95
CA ARG A 87 -12.35 -10.34 -5.95
C ARG A 87 -13.63 -10.50 -5.14
N GLY A 88 -13.98 -9.44 -4.42
CA GLY A 88 -15.15 -9.44 -3.54
C GLY A 88 -14.91 -10.06 -2.18
N SER A 89 -13.74 -10.66 -1.92
CA SER A 89 -13.35 -11.02 -0.56
C SER A 89 -13.20 -9.78 0.31
N ALA A 90 -13.64 -9.87 1.55
CA ALA A 90 -13.49 -8.79 2.55
C ALA A 90 -12.01 -8.41 2.82
N TYR A 91 -11.08 -9.28 2.45
CA TYR A 91 -9.64 -9.09 2.63
C TYR A 91 -8.89 -9.01 1.30
N TYR A 92 -9.57 -8.61 0.22
CA TYR A 92 -8.96 -8.58 -1.11
C TYR A 92 -7.70 -7.70 -1.16
N HIS A 93 -6.63 -8.23 -1.75
CA HIS A 93 -5.31 -7.60 -1.88
C HIS A 93 -4.80 -7.52 -3.32
N GLY A 94 -5.66 -7.76 -4.30
CA GLY A 94 -5.24 -7.74 -5.72
C GLY A 94 -4.82 -6.34 -6.21
N ASP A 95 -5.32 -5.26 -5.59
CA ASP A 95 -4.94 -3.90 -6.00
C ASP A 95 -3.52 -3.56 -5.57
N ILE A 96 -3.10 -3.95 -4.36
CA ILE A 96 -1.69 -3.76 -3.94
C ILE A 96 -0.74 -4.58 -4.79
N LEU A 97 -1.15 -5.76 -5.28
CA LEU A 97 -0.34 -6.55 -6.22
C LEU A 97 -0.25 -5.86 -7.59
N ARG A 98 -1.31 -5.23 -8.08
CA ARG A 98 -1.26 -4.41 -9.30
C ARG A 98 -0.30 -3.22 -9.13
N HIS A 99 -0.34 -2.56 -7.98
CA HIS A 99 0.60 -1.50 -7.67
C HIS A 99 2.05 -2.04 -7.65
N ALA A 100 2.31 -3.17 -6.99
CA ALA A 100 3.62 -3.81 -6.97
C ALA A 100 4.10 -4.18 -8.38
N ASP A 101 3.20 -4.62 -9.27
CA ASP A 101 3.51 -4.89 -10.67
C ASP A 101 3.89 -3.62 -11.44
N SER A 102 3.21 -2.50 -11.19
CA SER A 102 3.58 -1.21 -11.80
C SER A 102 4.96 -0.71 -11.33
N LEU A 103 5.32 -0.97 -10.07
CA LEU A 103 6.64 -0.61 -9.53
C LEU A 103 7.77 -1.46 -10.11
N TRP A 104 7.50 -2.64 -10.65
CA TRP A 104 8.51 -3.56 -11.17
C TRP A 104 9.45 -2.89 -12.18
N GLN A 105 8.89 -2.11 -13.08
CA GLN A 105 9.68 -1.39 -14.10
C GLN A 105 10.58 -0.30 -13.49
N ASN A 106 10.10 0.38 -12.45
CA ASN A 106 10.91 1.39 -11.74
C ASN A 106 12.07 0.72 -10.99
N TRP A 107 11.80 -0.38 -10.30
CA TRP A 107 12.81 -1.15 -9.57
C TRP A 107 13.87 -1.78 -10.48
N SER A 108 13.51 -2.16 -11.71
CA SER A 108 14.47 -2.67 -12.71
C SER A 108 15.51 -1.61 -13.13
N GLU A 109 15.29 -0.34 -12.80
CA GLU A 109 16.22 0.78 -13.08
C GLU A 109 16.90 1.31 -11.80
N LEU A 110 16.96 0.50 -10.74
CA LEU A 110 17.58 0.92 -9.47
C LEU A 110 19.02 1.42 -9.66
N ASP A 111 19.81 0.76 -10.51
CA ASP A 111 21.19 1.16 -10.81
C ASP A 111 21.28 2.61 -11.32
N LYS A 112 20.31 3.02 -12.13
CA LYS A 112 20.22 4.40 -12.63
C LYS A 112 19.86 5.37 -11.52
N ALA A 113 18.91 5.00 -10.63
CA ALA A 113 18.56 5.83 -9.46
C ALA A 113 19.77 6.00 -8.53
N ILE A 114 20.52 4.94 -8.24
CA ILE A 114 21.75 4.99 -7.45
C ILE A 114 22.79 5.90 -8.10
N LYS A 115 23.02 5.76 -9.41
CA LYS A 115 24.01 6.57 -10.14
C LYS A 115 23.67 8.07 -10.16
N THR A 116 22.40 8.40 -10.26
CA THR A 116 21.95 9.80 -10.50
C THR A 116 21.38 10.50 -9.29
N GLY A 117 20.98 9.75 -8.25
CA GLY A 117 20.21 10.25 -7.11
C GLY A 117 18.81 10.73 -7.49
N LYS A 118 18.32 10.44 -8.71
CA LYS A 118 17.04 10.92 -9.23
C LYS A 118 16.02 9.77 -9.30
N PRO A 119 14.72 10.04 -9.10
CA PRO A 119 13.69 9.02 -9.20
C PRO A 119 13.49 8.53 -10.64
N ILE A 120 12.97 7.30 -10.74
CA ILE A 120 12.61 6.65 -12.00
C ILE A 120 11.10 6.81 -12.20
N ARG A 121 10.69 7.71 -13.08
CA ARG A 121 9.26 8.01 -13.30
C ARG A 121 8.76 7.32 -14.58
N LYS A 122 8.65 5.98 -14.57
CA LYS A 122 8.17 5.24 -15.74
C LYS A 122 6.66 5.03 -15.71
N ALA A 123 6.21 3.98 -15.06
CA ALA A 123 4.80 3.61 -15.03
C ALA A 123 4.22 3.84 -13.62
N HIS A 124 2.99 4.32 -13.57
CA HIS A 124 2.27 4.47 -12.32
C HIS A 124 0.78 4.22 -12.55
N ASP A 125 0.25 3.14 -11.97
CA ASP A 125 -1.18 2.90 -11.90
C ASP A 125 -1.71 3.55 -10.60
N HIS A 126 -2.17 4.81 -10.72
CA HIS A 126 -2.63 5.60 -9.59
C HIS A 126 -3.81 4.94 -8.86
N GLU A 127 -4.77 4.38 -9.60
CA GLU A 127 -5.91 3.71 -8.98
C GLU A 127 -5.49 2.44 -8.22
N ALA A 128 -4.59 1.63 -8.80
CA ALA A 128 -4.03 0.47 -8.10
C ALA A 128 -3.24 0.87 -6.87
N PHE A 129 -2.49 1.98 -6.92
CA PHE A 129 -1.79 2.52 -5.74
C PHE A 129 -2.79 2.88 -4.63
N ILE A 130 -3.77 3.74 -4.90
CA ILE A 130 -4.72 4.21 -3.88
C ILE A 130 -5.57 3.05 -3.33
N MET A 131 -6.09 2.18 -4.19
CA MET A 131 -6.86 1.01 -3.73
C MET A 131 -5.98 -0.03 -3.03
N GLY A 132 -4.71 -0.14 -3.43
CA GLY A 132 -3.72 -0.93 -2.71
C GLY A 132 -3.47 -0.43 -1.29
N MET A 133 -3.43 0.89 -1.09
CA MET A 133 -3.38 1.49 0.26
C MET A 133 -4.64 1.17 1.07
N HIS A 134 -5.82 1.16 0.41
CA HIS A 134 -7.05 0.69 1.04
C HIS A 134 -6.95 -0.77 1.51
N ASN A 135 -6.44 -1.65 0.66
CA ASN A 135 -6.25 -3.07 1.00
C ASN A 135 -5.41 -3.24 2.28
N ILE A 136 -4.25 -2.56 2.35
CA ILE A 136 -3.33 -2.65 3.49
C ILE A 136 -3.94 -2.01 4.75
N ALA A 137 -4.50 -0.80 4.62
CA ALA A 137 -5.04 -0.05 5.74
C ALA A 137 -6.23 -0.77 6.38
N SER A 138 -7.10 -1.40 5.59
CA SER A 138 -8.30 -2.12 6.06
C SER A 138 -7.98 -3.22 7.06
N LEU A 139 -6.82 -3.87 6.96
CA LEU A 139 -6.41 -4.92 7.90
C LEU A 139 -6.10 -4.39 9.31
N LYS A 140 -5.63 -3.16 9.41
CA LYS A 140 -5.14 -2.56 10.66
C LYS A 140 -5.97 -1.36 11.12
N VAL A 141 -7.00 -0.96 10.36
CA VAL A 141 -7.77 0.27 10.62
C VAL A 141 -8.29 0.32 12.05
N LYS A 142 -8.88 -0.76 12.58
CA LYS A 142 -9.43 -0.80 13.94
C LYS A 142 -8.37 -0.54 15.02
N SER A 143 -7.18 -1.13 14.88
CA SER A 143 -6.07 -0.93 15.83
C SER A 143 -5.50 0.47 15.75
N VAL A 144 -5.38 1.04 14.53
CA VAL A 144 -4.92 2.42 14.33
C VAL A 144 -5.91 3.42 14.93
N ILE A 145 -7.21 3.28 14.66
CA ILE A 145 -8.26 4.14 15.24
C ILE A 145 -8.27 4.07 16.78
N LYS A 146 -8.04 2.88 17.34
CA LYS A 146 -7.88 2.73 18.81
C LYS A 146 -6.65 3.50 19.31
N ALA A 147 -5.53 3.39 18.61
CA ALA A 147 -4.28 4.09 18.97
C ALA A 147 -4.38 5.61 18.80
N LEU A 148 -5.15 6.10 17.83
CA LEU A 148 -5.42 7.54 17.67
C LEU A 148 -6.09 8.17 18.90
N GLY A 149 -6.84 7.39 19.68
CA GLY A 149 -7.46 7.88 20.91
C GLY A 149 -8.42 9.05 20.66
N LEU A 150 -9.52 8.83 19.94
CA LEU A 150 -10.42 9.87 19.46
C LEU A 150 -11.22 10.62 20.57
N ARG A 151 -11.06 10.22 21.83
CA ARG A 151 -11.78 10.85 22.95
C ARG A 151 -11.50 12.35 23.01
N GLY A 152 -12.59 13.14 23.02
CA GLY A 152 -12.54 14.61 23.08
C GLY A 152 -12.31 15.31 21.74
N ALA A 153 -11.98 14.60 20.66
CA ALA A 153 -11.92 15.18 19.32
C ALA A 153 -13.33 15.25 18.70
N LYS A 154 -13.66 16.38 18.10
CA LYS A 154 -14.89 16.60 17.32
C LYS A 154 -14.58 16.73 15.83
N THR A 155 -13.45 17.32 15.51
CA THR A 155 -13.00 17.59 14.13
C THR A 155 -11.65 16.93 13.87
N ALA A 156 -11.48 16.35 12.68
CA ALA A 156 -10.21 15.76 12.26
C ALA A 156 -9.85 16.11 10.82
N LEU A 157 -8.54 16.29 10.57
CA LEU A 157 -7.97 16.29 9.24
C LEU A 157 -7.25 14.96 9.00
N ASP A 158 -7.66 14.23 7.97
CA ASP A 158 -6.93 13.09 7.40
C ASP A 158 -6.07 13.63 6.27
N LEU A 159 -4.82 13.92 6.58
CA LEU A 159 -3.87 14.58 5.68
C LEU A 159 -3.22 13.55 4.75
N GLY A 160 -3.45 13.69 3.44
CA GLY A 160 -3.11 12.65 2.47
C GLY A 160 -3.96 11.39 2.71
N GLY A 161 -5.28 11.58 2.93
CA GLY A 161 -6.18 10.52 3.39
C GLY A 161 -6.40 9.37 2.40
N GLY A 162 -5.83 9.48 1.17
CA GLY A 162 -5.86 8.43 0.16
C GLY A 162 -7.30 7.99 -0.15
N PRO A 163 -7.62 6.71 -0.01
CA PRO A 163 -8.96 6.17 -0.29
C PRO A 163 -10.00 6.51 0.79
N GLY A 164 -9.60 7.18 1.87
CA GLY A 164 -10.48 7.54 2.99
C GLY A 164 -10.71 6.42 4.01
N THR A 165 -9.88 5.39 4.04
CA THR A 165 -10.08 4.23 4.94
C THR A 165 -10.13 4.64 6.40
N TYR A 166 -9.21 5.50 6.84
CA TYR A 166 -9.20 6.02 8.20
C TYR A 166 -10.27 7.09 8.43
N SER A 167 -10.49 7.96 7.44
CA SER A 167 -11.58 8.95 7.45
C SER A 167 -12.93 8.32 7.72
N ILE A 168 -13.27 7.22 7.03
CA ILE A 168 -14.50 6.47 7.19
C ILE A 168 -14.67 5.97 8.63
N GLU A 169 -13.63 5.37 9.20
CA GLU A 169 -13.72 4.82 10.56
C GLU A 169 -13.73 5.92 11.64
N MET A 170 -13.07 7.06 11.43
CA MET A 170 -13.21 8.24 12.30
C MET A 170 -14.64 8.80 12.21
N ALA A 171 -15.18 8.92 11.01
CA ALA A 171 -16.56 9.43 10.80
C ALA A 171 -17.62 8.51 11.40
N LYS A 172 -17.44 7.17 11.34
CA LYS A 172 -18.30 6.19 12.05
C LYS A 172 -18.26 6.35 13.57
N LYS A 173 -17.25 7.02 14.13
CA LYS A 173 -17.13 7.36 15.56
C LYS A 173 -17.68 8.75 15.89
N GLY A 174 -18.36 9.41 14.95
CA GLY A 174 -18.97 10.72 15.16
C GLY A 174 -18.02 11.91 15.02
N ILE A 175 -16.86 11.73 14.41
CA ILE A 175 -15.91 12.81 14.11
C ILE A 175 -16.30 13.46 12.79
N ASP A 176 -16.32 14.79 12.72
CA ASP A 176 -16.39 15.54 11.47
C ASP A 176 -15.01 15.53 10.82
N VAL A 177 -14.88 14.75 9.76
CA VAL A 177 -13.59 14.51 9.10
C VAL A 177 -13.46 15.38 7.86
N THR A 178 -12.32 16.05 7.71
CA THR A 178 -11.87 16.61 6.45
C THR A 178 -10.79 15.69 5.88
N LEU A 179 -11.03 15.12 4.70
CA LEU A 179 -10.02 14.39 3.94
C LEU A 179 -9.35 15.35 2.96
N PHE A 180 -8.05 15.49 3.09
CA PHE A 180 -7.24 16.28 2.16
C PHE A 180 -6.38 15.37 1.32
N ASP A 181 -6.46 15.49 0.00
CA ASP A 181 -5.57 14.79 -0.94
C ASP A 181 -5.59 15.47 -2.32
N ARG A 182 -4.77 14.98 -3.25
CA ARG A 182 -4.77 15.45 -4.64
C ARG A 182 -6.12 15.20 -5.32
N PRO A 183 -6.52 16.02 -6.31
CA PRO A 183 -7.83 15.92 -6.97
C PRO A 183 -8.14 14.52 -7.53
N GLU A 184 -7.15 13.87 -8.15
CA GLU A 184 -7.30 12.52 -8.70
C GLU A 184 -7.53 11.46 -7.60
N THR A 185 -6.91 11.62 -6.43
CA THR A 185 -7.11 10.75 -5.27
C THR A 185 -8.48 11.00 -4.62
N VAL A 186 -8.88 12.24 -4.46
CA VAL A 186 -10.19 12.60 -3.88
C VAL A 186 -11.33 12.02 -4.70
N LYS A 187 -11.23 11.95 -6.03
CA LYS A 187 -12.22 11.28 -6.88
C LYS A 187 -12.40 9.79 -6.48
N ILE A 188 -11.31 9.10 -6.16
CA ILE A 188 -11.35 7.71 -5.69
C ILE A 188 -11.94 7.65 -4.29
N ALA A 189 -11.49 8.51 -3.37
CA ALA A 189 -12.00 8.57 -2.00
C ALA A 189 -13.52 8.80 -1.96
N ARG A 190 -14.05 9.73 -2.76
CA ARG A 190 -15.50 9.97 -2.86
C ARG A 190 -16.28 8.71 -3.26
N ARG A 191 -15.75 7.89 -4.18
CA ARG A 191 -16.37 6.61 -4.58
C ARG A 191 -16.39 5.61 -3.41
N VAL A 192 -15.27 5.50 -2.69
CA VAL A 192 -15.14 4.59 -1.54
C VAL A 192 -16.07 5.03 -0.41
N VAL A 193 -16.04 6.31 -0.03
CA VAL A 193 -16.87 6.88 1.02
C VAL A 193 -18.37 6.75 0.70
N LYS A 194 -18.76 7.01 -0.56
CA LYS A 194 -20.15 6.83 -1.02
C LYS A 194 -20.62 5.39 -0.87
N LYS A 195 -19.78 4.42 -1.20
CA LYS A 195 -20.08 2.98 -1.09
C LYS A 195 -20.33 2.58 0.37
N GLU A 196 -19.64 3.21 1.32
CA GLU A 196 -19.80 3.00 2.77
C GLU A 196 -20.98 3.79 3.39
N GLY A 197 -21.66 4.62 2.60
CA GLY A 197 -22.83 5.38 3.07
C GLY A 197 -22.51 6.50 4.07
N ILE A 198 -21.27 6.94 4.18
CA ILE A 198 -20.82 7.97 5.13
C ILE A 198 -21.10 9.37 4.56
N LYS A 199 -21.61 10.27 5.41
CA LYS A 199 -22.01 11.65 5.01
C LYS A 199 -21.21 12.76 5.70
N ASN A 200 -20.58 12.49 6.83
CA ASN A 200 -19.83 13.46 7.65
C ASN A 200 -18.31 13.46 7.30
N ILE A 201 -18.00 13.43 6.00
CA ILE A 201 -16.63 13.62 5.48
C ILE A 201 -16.64 14.76 4.49
N ASN A 202 -15.88 15.80 4.78
CA ASN A 202 -15.57 16.89 3.88
C ASN A 202 -14.32 16.56 3.06
N PHE A 203 -14.19 17.12 1.86
CA PHE A 203 -13.06 16.89 0.99
C PHE A 203 -12.42 18.21 0.58
N ILE A 204 -11.11 18.30 0.76
CA ILE A 204 -10.28 19.38 0.21
C ILE A 204 -9.32 18.76 -0.80
N GLU A 205 -9.32 19.32 -2.01
CA GLU A 205 -8.44 18.91 -3.10
C GLU A 205 -7.26 19.86 -3.19
N GLY A 206 -6.02 19.32 -3.26
CA GLY A 206 -4.83 20.17 -3.39
C GLY A 206 -3.53 19.45 -3.08
N ASP A 207 -2.46 20.23 -3.10
CA ASP A 207 -1.13 19.84 -2.64
C ASP A 207 -0.91 20.40 -1.22
N PHE A 208 -0.72 19.52 -0.24
CA PHE A 208 -0.58 19.93 1.17
C PHE A 208 0.66 20.80 1.44
N LEU A 209 1.65 20.84 0.56
CA LEU A 209 2.77 21.77 0.66
C LEU A 209 2.37 23.20 0.23
N HIS A 210 1.56 23.31 -0.80
CA HIS A 210 1.28 24.59 -1.45
C HIS A 210 -0.10 25.16 -1.10
N ASP A 211 -1.13 24.30 -1.01
CA ASP A 211 -2.51 24.72 -0.85
C ASP A 211 -2.96 24.78 0.61
N ASN A 212 -4.06 25.47 0.88
CA ASN A 212 -4.63 25.61 2.21
C ASN A 212 -5.24 24.29 2.68
N ILE A 213 -4.77 23.77 3.82
CA ILE A 213 -5.26 22.52 4.43
C ILE A 213 -6.47 22.73 5.37
N GLY A 214 -7.00 23.95 5.46
CA GLY A 214 -8.04 24.30 6.44
C GLY A 214 -7.47 24.62 7.83
N LYS A 215 -8.36 24.75 8.82
CA LYS A 215 -8.01 25.04 10.22
C LYS A 215 -9.14 24.60 11.17
N GLY A 216 -8.85 24.55 12.46
CA GLY A 216 -9.85 24.23 13.49
C GLY A 216 -9.97 22.74 13.76
N TYR A 217 -8.86 22.02 13.65
CA TYR A 217 -8.84 20.57 13.87
C TYR A 217 -8.42 20.22 15.31
N ASP A 218 -9.17 19.32 15.94
CA ASP A 218 -8.78 18.71 17.21
C ASP A 218 -7.76 17.60 17.01
N LEU A 219 -7.77 16.97 15.83
CA LEU A 219 -6.85 15.92 15.41
C LEU A 219 -6.41 16.15 13.98
N ILE A 220 -5.11 16.11 13.74
CA ILE A 220 -4.54 15.93 12.40
C ILE A 220 -3.88 14.56 12.36
N PHE A 221 -4.29 13.73 11.43
CA PHE A 221 -3.70 12.42 11.21
C PHE A 221 -2.96 12.40 9.87
N ALA A 222 -1.65 12.13 9.91
CA ALA A 222 -0.81 11.95 8.73
C ALA A 222 -0.29 10.50 8.72
N SER A 223 -0.85 9.70 7.83
CA SER A 223 -0.51 8.29 7.73
C SER A 223 0.27 8.02 6.44
N GLN A 224 1.53 7.63 6.59
CA GLN A 224 2.38 7.25 5.44
C GLN A 224 2.58 8.41 4.45
N ILE A 225 2.89 9.59 4.97
CA ILE A 225 3.06 10.83 4.20
C ILE A 225 4.48 11.35 4.26
N LEU A 226 5.08 11.41 5.48
CA LEU A 226 6.36 12.09 5.69
C LEU A 226 7.50 11.45 4.90
N HIS A 227 7.45 10.15 4.71
CA HIS A 227 8.46 9.42 3.94
C HIS A 227 8.54 9.83 2.47
N SER A 228 7.50 10.45 1.91
CA SER A 228 7.49 10.91 0.51
C SER A 228 8.17 12.28 0.31
N LEU A 229 8.50 12.96 1.39
CA LEU A 229 8.99 14.32 1.43
C LEU A 229 10.45 14.39 1.91
N SER A 230 11.12 15.50 1.53
CA SER A 230 12.40 15.86 2.13
C SER A 230 12.22 16.31 3.60
N GLU A 231 13.27 16.30 4.38
CA GLU A 231 13.26 16.81 5.77
C GLU A 231 12.80 18.27 5.82
N LYS A 232 13.26 19.11 4.90
CA LYS A 232 12.86 20.51 4.79
C LYS A 232 11.37 20.67 4.57
N ASP A 233 10.80 19.88 3.65
CA ASP A 233 9.38 19.92 3.34
C ASP A 233 8.53 19.37 4.48
N ASN A 234 9.01 18.34 5.18
CA ASN A 234 8.38 17.82 6.38
C ASN A 234 8.30 18.88 7.47
N LEU A 235 9.40 19.59 7.76
CA LEU A 235 9.40 20.67 8.75
C LEU A 235 8.43 21.81 8.38
N TYR A 236 8.35 22.14 7.08
CA TYR A 236 7.38 23.12 6.61
C TYR A 236 5.93 22.63 6.81
N LEU A 237 5.64 21.40 6.43
CA LEU A 237 4.32 20.78 6.58
C LEU A 237 3.91 20.68 8.06
N LEU A 238 4.80 20.27 8.95
CA LEU A 238 4.52 20.18 10.38
C LEU A 238 4.20 21.56 10.99
N LYS A 239 4.91 22.62 10.58
CA LYS A 239 4.57 23.99 11.00
C LYS A 239 3.19 24.44 10.48
N LYS A 240 2.82 24.04 9.28
CA LYS A 240 1.52 24.31 8.68
C LYS A 240 0.41 23.55 9.43
N CYS A 241 0.60 22.28 9.73
CA CYS A 241 -0.31 21.47 10.56
C CYS A 241 -0.49 22.08 11.95
N LYS A 242 0.60 22.50 12.62
CA LYS A 242 0.52 23.15 13.94
C LYS A 242 -0.38 24.39 13.93
N ARG A 243 -0.35 25.19 12.85
CA ARG A 243 -1.24 26.38 12.71
C ARG A 243 -2.69 26.03 12.43
N ALA A 244 -2.94 24.85 11.87
CA ALA A 244 -4.30 24.37 11.58
C ALA A 244 -4.98 23.71 12.77
N LEU A 245 -4.25 23.34 13.81
CA LEU A 245 -4.78 22.75 15.04
C LEU A 245 -5.50 23.76 15.93
N ASN A 246 -6.55 23.30 16.61
CA ASN A 246 -7.17 23.99 17.74
C ASN A 246 -6.16 24.07 18.92
N LYS A 247 -6.42 24.97 19.90
CA LYS A 247 -5.56 25.23 21.07
C LYS A 247 -5.13 23.96 21.84
N ARG A 248 -5.99 22.93 21.89
CA ARG A 248 -5.73 21.63 22.53
C ARG A 248 -5.66 20.49 21.52
N GLY A 249 -5.59 20.82 20.24
CA GLY A 249 -5.50 19.83 19.16
C GLY A 249 -4.13 19.15 19.15
N ARG A 250 -4.10 17.97 18.56
CA ARG A 250 -2.88 17.17 18.40
C ARG A 250 -2.71 16.65 16.98
N MET A 251 -1.47 16.45 16.59
CA MET A 251 -1.10 15.74 15.39
C MET A 251 -0.64 14.33 15.76
N VAL A 252 -1.06 13.34 14.97
CA VAL A 252 -0.60 11.95 15.08
C VAL A 252 -0.01 11.55 13.74
N ILE A 253 1.19 11.00 13.77
CA ILE A 253 1.92 10.53 12.60
C ILE A 253 2.01 9.01 12.67
N GLN A 254 1.70 8.35 11.59
CA GLN A 254 1.91 6.92 11.40
C GLN A 254 2.88 6.70 10.26
N GLU A 255 4.01 6.06 10.53
CA GLU A 255 5.06 5.81 9.53
C GLU A 255 5.69 4.42 9.67
N PHE A 256 6.55 4.07 8.72
CA PHE A 256 7.37 2.88 8.82
C PHE A 256 8.32 2.99 10.01
N HIS A 257 8.40 1.92 10.78
CA HIS A 257 9.37 1.85 11.87
C HIS A 257 10.78 1.66 11.30
N LEU A 258 11.70 2.52 11.73
CA LEU A 258 13.12 2.44 11.40
C LEU A 258 13.93 2.85 12.62
N LEU A 259 14.95 2.06 12.96
CA LEU A 259 15.87 2.38 14.06
C LEU A 259 16.89 3.44 13.63
N LYS A 260 17.64 3.98 14.59
CA LYS A 260 18.65 5.02 14.38
C LYS A 260 19.76 4.59 13.41
N ASP A 261 20.07 3.30 13.33
CA ASP A 261 21.05 2.72 12.41
C ASP A 261 20.62 2.77 10.94
N ARG A 262 19.34 3.09 10.67
CA ARG A 262 18.70 3.17 9.37
C ARG A 262 18.74 1.85 8.56
N ALA A 263 19.08 0.75 9.20
CA ALA A 263 19.16 -0.59 8.61
C ALA A 263 18.09 -1.54 9.15
N HIS A 264 17.60 -1.31 10.36
CA HIS A 264 16.65 -2.21 11.02
C HIS A 264 15.33 -1.52 11.40
N PRO A 265 14.20 -2.22 11.29
CA PRO A 265 14.05 -3.52 10.64
C PRO A 265 14.24 -3.41 9.11
N PRO A 266 14.60 -4.51 8.41
CA PRO A 266 14.92 -4.50 6.97
C PRO A 266 13.82 -3.87 6.11
N GLN A 267 12.55 -4.03 6.48
CA GLN A 267 11.42 -3.47 5.74
C GLN A 267 11.49 -1.95 5.64
N GLY A 268 11.86 -1.24 6.72
CA GLY A 268 12.02 0.22 6.71
C GLY A 268 13.19 0.68 5.83
N ALA A 269 14.31 -0.06 5.85
CA ALA A 269 15.47 0.20 5.00
C ALA A 269 15.16 -0.03 3.52
N LEU A 270 14.52 -1.15 3.16
CA LEU A 270 14.08 -1.44 1.78
C LEU A 270 13.05 -0.42 1.29
N PHE A 271 12.18 0.05 2.19
CA PHE A 271 11.22 1.10 1.84
C PHE A 271 11.91 2.44 1.54
N SER A 272 13.05 2.74 2.17
CA SER A 272 13.87 3.91 1.79
C SER A 272 14.37 3.81 0.35
N VAL A 273 14.75 2.61 -0.13
CA VAL A 273 15.10 2.38 -1.54
C VAL A 273 13.88 2.62 -2.44
N ASN A 274 12.69 2.18 -2.02
CA ASN A 274 11.46 2.46 -2.76
C ASN A 274 11.20 3.97 -2.88
N MET A 275 11.48 4.74 -1.84
CA MET A 275 11.34 6.21 -1.88
C MET A 275 12.38 6.85 -2.80
N LEU A 276 13.63 6.40 -2.77
CA LEU A 276 14.67 6.87 -3.71
C LEU A 276 14.25 6.70 -5.16
N ILE A 277 13.63 5.56 -5.49
CA ILE A 277 13.20 5.26 -6.87
C ILE A 277 11.99 6.10 -7.30
N ASN A 278 11.10 6.46 -6.37
CA ASN A 278 9.79 7.01 -6.72
C ASN A 278 9.59 8.48 -6.29
N THR A 279 10.49 9.08 -5.49
CA THR A 279 10.35 10.44 -4.96
C THR A 279 11.63 11.26 -5.11
N ASP A 280 11.52 12.59 -5.12
CA ASP A 280 12.68 13.48 -5.31
C ASP A 280 13.55 13.62 -4.04
N GLY A 281 13.02 13.35 -2.85
CA GLY A 281 13.77 13.55 -1.60
C GLY A 281 13.26 12.72 -0.44
N GLY A 282 12.32 11.79 -0.71
CA GLY A 282 11.72 10.96 0.32
C GLY A 282 12.64 9.82 0.77
N ARG A 283 12.42 9.39 2.00
CA ARG A 283 13.07 8.23 2.63
C ARG A 283 12.30 7.81 3.87
N SER A 284 12.54 6.63 4.39
CA SER A 284 12.09 6.31 5.75
C SER A 284 12.89 7.15 6.76
N TYR A 285 12.18 7.71 7.73
CA TYR A 285 12.76 8.43 8.84
C TYR A 285 12.80 7.53 10.08
N SER A 286 13.90 7.56 10.82
CA SER A 286 13.98 6.83 12.08
C SER A 286 13.06 7.45 13.14
N THR A 287 12.73 6.67 14.18
CA THR A 287 11.93 7.16 15.30
C THR A 287 12.58 8.38 15.97
N ASP A 288 13.91 8.45 16.00
CA ASP A 288 14.64 9.58 16.61
C ASP A 288 14.61 10.84 15.72
N GLU A 289 14.59 10.66 14.39
CA GLU A 289 14.44 11.78 13.45
C GLU A 289 13.01 12.36 13.45
N MET A 290 12.02 11.56 13.83
CA MET A 290 10.61 12.00 13.91
C MET A 290 10.25 12.68 15.24
N LYS A 291 11.11 12.62 16.26
CA LYS A 291 10.95 13.30 17.55
C LYS A 291 11.47 14.73 17.51
#